data_aca955a50443fd2964aaecca63f1b5fc
#
_entry.id   aca955a50443fd2964aaecca63f1b5fc
#
_cell.length_a   1.000
_cell.length_b   1.000
_cell.length_c   1.000
_cell.angle_alpha   90.00
_cell.angle_beta   90.00
_cell.angle_gamma   90.00
#
_symmetry.space_group_name_H-M   'P 1'
#
loop_
_entity.id
_entity.type
_entity.pdbx_description
1 polymer ?
#
loop_
_entity_poly.entity_id
_entity_poly.type
_entity_poly.pdbx_seq_one_letter_code
_entity_poly.pdbx_strand_id
1 'polypeptide(L)'
;CMVGTFCIPKLLDVLGSRYRMYMFVNENNVVIVDDETFSERLVNRIKRKRMHQGETKERFLYNYIAEFMSRDLEILVAYERRLLRMEEDVSQDHTDTIQNRLMPIRRELLNLRSYYDEIMDLTKELEENENGLFLNDQLKYFGTLTDRADRLMSRTSHLLEYARQVKEAYQSQIDNRQNNNMQFLT
;
A
#
# COMPACT_ATOMS: atom_id res chain seq x y z
N CYS A 1 27.10 -1.66 9.97
CA CYS A 1 26.09 -0.62 9.75
C CYS A 1 25.23 -0.99 8.55
N MET A 2 23.92 -0.98 8.72
CA MET A 2 22.94 -1.16 7.65
C MET A 2 22.38 0.21 7.26
N VAL A 3 22.18 0.43 5.96
CA VAL A 3 21.55 1.65 5.43
C VAL A 3 20.36 1.26 4.57
N GLY A 4 19.19 1.82 4.87
CA GLY A 4 17.97 1.60 4.11
C GLY A 4 17.36 2.92 3.66
N THR A 5 16.70 2.90 2.51
CA THR A 5 15.92 4.03 1.99
C THR A 5 14.47 3.60 1.83
N PHE A 6 13.55 4.45 2.29
CA PHE A 6 12.11 4.23 2.17
C PHE A 6 11.46 5.34 1.37
N CYS A 7 10.53 4.97 0.50
CA CYS A 7 9.70 5.88 -0.25
C CYS A 7 8.23 5.56 0.01
N ILE A 8 7.61 6.23 0.99
CA ILE A 8 6.23 5.97 1.40
C ILE A 8 5.27 6.87 0.63
N PRO A 9 4.26 6.32 -0.07
CA PRO A 9 3.26 7.13 -0.75
C PRO A 9 2.43 7.94 0.24
N LYS A 10 2.09 9.18 -0.11
CA LYS A 10 1.13 9.98 0.65
C LYS A 10 -0.27 9.43 0.39
N LEU A 11 -0.99 9.04 1.43
CA LEU A 11 -2.26 8.31 1.33
C LEU A 11 -3.39 9.09 0.62
N LEU A 12 -3.31 10.41 0.55
CA LEU A 12 -4.27 11.26 -0.17
C LEU A 12 -3.79 11.64 -1.57
N ASP A 13 -2.56 11.28 -1.91
CA ASP A 13 -1.91 11.56 -3.19
C ASP A 13 -0.94 10.43 -3.54
N VAL A 14 -1.48 9.24 -3.77
CA VAL A 14 -0.69 8.02 -4.01
C VAL A 14 0.17 8.11 -5.28
N LEU A 15 -0.22 8.94 -6.24
CA LEU A 15 0.51 9.16 -7.50
C LEU A 15 1.48 10.33 -7.46
N GLY A 16 1.41 11.16 -6.42
CA GLY A 16 2.20 12.38 -6.29
C GLY A 16 3.47 12.19 -5.48
N SER A 17 3.75 13.18 -4.65
CA SER A 17 4.95 13.20 -3.82
C SER A 17 4.95 12.06 -2.80
N ARG A 18 6.13 11.48 -2.56
CA ARG A 18 6.36 10.44 -1.54
C ARG A 18 7.16 11.02 -0.38
N TYR A 19 6.93 10.49 0.83
CA TYR A 19 7.87 10.71 1.94
C TYR A 19 9.12 9.89 1.68
N ARG A 20 10.26 10.56 1.59
CA ARG A 20 11.56 9.91 1.47
C ARG A 20 12.25 9.95 2.82
N MET A 21 12.77 8.81 3.24
CA MET A 21 13.54 8.72 4.46
C MET A 21 14.70 7.76 4.30
N TYR A 22 15.76 8.05 5.04
CA TYR A 22 16.96 7.24 5.13
C TYR A 22 17.07 6.70 6.55
N MET A 23 17.34 5.42 6.67
CA MET A 23 17.52 4.76 7.95
C MET A 23 18.92 4.19 8.04
N PHE A 24 19.61 4.49 9.14
CA PHE A 24 20.92 3.96 9.46
C PHE A 24 20.80 3.16 10.75
N VAL A 25 21.22 1.90 10.72
CA VAL A 25 21.18 1.00 11.86
C VAL A 25 22.58 0.49 12.16
N ASN A 26 23.02 0.61 13.41
CA ASN A 26 24.22 -0.03 13.90
C ASN A 26 23.89 -0.85 15.18
N GLU A 27 24.89 -1.36 15.86
CA GLU A 27 24.72 -2.19 17.06
C GLU A 27 23.87 -1.51 18.15
N ASN A 28 24.02 -0.20 18.33
CA ASN A 28 23.44 0.54 19.46
C ASN A 28 22.38 1.57 19.05
N ASN A 29 22.34 1.99 17.79
CA ASN A 29 21.54 3.14 17.37
C ASN A 29 20.74 2.87 16.11
N VAL A 30 19.58 3.51 16.03
CA VAL A 30 18.78 3.69 14.81
C VAL A 30 18.68 5.19 14.56
N VAL A 31 19.17 5.66 13.42
CA VAL A 31 19.08 7.06 12.98
C VAL A 31 18.20 7.13 11.76
N ILE A 32 17.19 7.99 11.80
CA ILE A 32 16.25 8.19 10.70
C ILE A 32 16.33 9.66 10.29
N VAL A 33 16.50 9.88 8.99
CA VAL A 33 16.56 11.20 8.37
C VAL A 33 15.48 11.28 7.31
N ASP A 34 14.61 12.30 7.39
CA ASP A 34 13.55 12.55 6.42
C ASP A 34 13.46 14.03 6.02
N ASP A 35 12.73 14.28 4.93
CA ASP A 35 12.62 15.62 4.35
C ASP A 35 11.49 16.47 4.98
N GLU A 36 10.52 15.86 5.68
CA GLU A 36 9.25 16.50 6.02
C GLU A 36 8.73 16.24 7.44
N THR A 37 9.54 16.05 8.44
CA THR A 37 9.09 15.73 9.82
C THR A 37 8.12 14.53 9.93
N PHE A 38 8.07 13.69 8.89
CA PHE A 38 7.18 12.52 8.86
C PHE A 38 7.57 11.51 9.91
N SER A 39 8.86 11.24 10.06
CA SER A 39 9.41 10.33 11.07
C SER A 39 9.12 10.81 12.48
N GLU A 40 9.22 12.10 12.75
CA GLU A 40 8.88 12.67 14.06
C GLU A 40 7.39 12.43 14.39
N ARG A 41 6.50 12.64 13.43
CA ARG A 41 5.07 12.38 13.61
C ARG A 41 4.79 10.90 13.89
N LEU A 42 5.49 9.97 13.20
CA LEU A 42 5.36 8.53 13.44
C LEU A 42 5.85 8.15 14.84
N VAL A 43 7.02 8.61 15.24
CA VAL A 43 7.58 8.35 16.58
C VAL A 43 6.65 8.88 17.67
N ASN A 44 6.12 10.08 17.51
CA ASN A 44 5.16 10.65 18.44
C ASN A 44 3.85 9.84 18.52
N ARG A 45 3.39 9.26 17.41
CA ARG A 45 2.23 8.37 17.38
C ARG A 45 2.50 7.05 18.10
N ILE A 46 3.67 6.45 17.87
CA ILE A 46 4.12 5.22 18.57
C ILE A 46 4.18 5.46 20.08
N LYS A 47 4.77 6.57 20.51
CA LYS A 47 4.82 6.95 21.93
C LYS A 47 3.43 7.07 22.56
N ARG A 48 2.47 7.70 21.88
CA ARG A 48 1.08 7.85 22.37
C ARG A 48 0.36 6.51 22.50
N LYS A 49 0.62 5.57 21.62
CA LYS A 49 0.03 4.22 21.67
C LYS A 49 0.65 3.32 22.75
N ARG A 50 1.61 3.82 23.53
CA ARG A 50 2.39 3.04 24.51
C ARG A 50 3.01 1.76 23.92
N MET A 51 3.33 1.77 22.62
CA MET A 51 3.89 0.63 21.89
C MET A 51 5.39 0.40 22.19
N HIS A 52 5.99 1.24 23.01
CA HIS A 52 7.42 1.23 23.36
C HIS A 52 7.76 0.36 24.58
N GLN A 53 6.84 -0.50 25.03
CA GLN A 53 7.11 -1.46 26.10
C GLN A 53 8.01 -2.60 25.59
N GLY A 54 9.29 -2.46 25.78
CA GLY A 54 10.34 -3.38 25.34
C GLY A 54 11.33 -2.62 24.48
N GLU A 55 12.43 -2.25 25.07
CA GLU A 55 13.37 -1.23 24.64
C GLU A 55 14.43 -1.73 23.65
N THR A 56 14.12 -2.80 22.86
CA THR A 56 15.04 -3.27 21.84
C THR A 56 14.88 -2.46 20.55
N LYS A 57 15.98 -2.30 19.80
CA LYS A 57 15.94 -1.63 18.49
C LYS A 57 15.07 -2.38 17.49
N GLU A 58 15.01 -3.72 17.58
CA GLU A 58 14.16 -4.58 16.75
C GLU A 58 12.68 -4.25 16.96
N ARG A 59 12.28 -4.10 18.22
CA ARG A 59 10.90 -3.74 18.54
C ARG A 59 10.56 -2.32 18.15
N PHE A 60 11.51 -1.40 18.28
CA PHE A 60 11.34 -0.04 17.75
C PHE A 60 11.13 -0.05 16.24
N LEU A 61 11.99 -0.75 15.49
CA LEU A 61 11.88 -0.87 14.03
C LEU A 61 10.58 -1.54 13.62
N TYR A 62 10.17 -2.60 14.31
CA TYR A 62 8.88 -3.23 14.09
C TYR A 62 7.72 -2.22 14.22
N ASN A 63 7.65 -1.50 15.33
CA ASN A 63 6.60 -0.51 15.56
C ASN A 63 6.65 0.61 14.52
N TYR A 64 7.84 1.05 14.15
CA TYR A 64 8.05 2.12 13.19
C TYR A 64 7.56 1.71 11.78
N ILE A 65 7.95 0.55 11.29
CA ILE A 65 7.54 0.03 9.98
C ILE A 65 6.05 -0.36 10.00
N ALA A 66 5.55 -0.95 11.07
CA ALA A 66 4.13 -1.27 11.22
C ALA A 66 3.23 -0.04 11.11
N GLU A 67 3.72 1.12 11.55
CA GLU A 67 2.98 2.37 11.47
C GLU A 67 2.82 2.88 10.03
N PHE A 68 3.73 2.54 9.10
CA PHE A 68 3.59 2.85 7.68
C PHE A 68 2.31 2.24 7.10
N MET A 69 1.97 1.02 7.51
CA MET A 69 0.84 0.25 7.03
C MET A 69 -0.39 0.35 7.93
N SER A 70 -0.40 1.26 8.91
CA SER A 70 -1.42 1.26 9.97
C SER A 70 -2.84 1.56 9.48
N ARG A 71 -2.98 2.30 8.38
CA ARG A 71 -4.27 2.71 7.79
C ARG A 71 -4.55 2.11 6.41
N ASP A 72 -3.65 1.30 5.89
CA ASP A 72 -3.71 0.86 4.50
C ASP A 72 -4.90 -0.05 4.22
N LEU A 73 -5.32 -0.85 5.20
CA LEU A 73 -6.53 -1.66 5.08
C LEU A 73 -7.79 -0.80 4.87
N GLU A 74 -7.91 0.31 5.61
CA GLU A 74 -9.05 1.24 5.46
C GLU A 74 -9.08 1.86 4.05
N ILE A 75 -7.90 2.15 3.51
CA ILE A 75 -7.74 2.71 2.16
C ILE A 75 -8.13 1.68 1.10
N LEU A 76 -7.68 0.43 1.23
CA LEU A 76 -8.06 -0.63 0.31
C LEU A 76 -9.57 -0.91 0.34
N VAL A 77 -10.21 -0.84 1.50
CA VAL A 77 -11.69 -0.91 1.62
C VAL A 77 -12.36 0.28 0.92
N ALA A 78 -11.78 1.47 0.97
CA ALA A 78 -12.32 2.62 0.25
C ALA A 78 -12.24 2.45 -1.28
N TYR A 79 -11.14 1.87 -1.80
CA TYR A 79 -11.04 1.51 -3.23
C TYR A 79 -12.07 0.46 -3.65
N GLU A 80 -12.26 -0.59 -2.84
CA GLU A 80 -13.27 -1.61 -3.08
C GLU A 80 -14.67 -1.00 -3.23
N ARG A 81 -15.07 -0.12 -2.30
CA ARG A 81 -16.35 0.60 -2.38
C ARG A 81 -16.47 1.49 -3.63
N ARG A 82 -15.39 2.10 -4.08
CA ARG A 82 -15.38 2.90 -5.32
C ARG A 82 -15.59 2.01 -6.54
N LEU A 83 -14.98 0.84 -6.59
CA LEU A 83 -15.15 -0.14 -7.68
C LEU A 83 -16.57 -0.72 -7.69
N LEU A 84 -17.13 -1.08 -6.53
CA LEU A 84 -18.52 -1.54 -6.41
C LEU A 84 -19.52 -0.53 -6.98
N ARG A 85 -19.38 0.76 -6.65
CA ARG A 85 -20.23 1.81 -7.21
C ARG A 85 -20.09 1.93 -8.74
N MET A 86 -18.88 1.75 -9.27
CA MET A 86 -18.69 1.76 -10.73
C MET A 86 -19.35 0.56 -11.40
N GLU A 87 -19.30 -0.62 -10.79
CA GLU A 87 -20.01 -1.81 -11.28
C GLU A 87 -21.54 -1.59 -11.30
N GLU A 88 -22.08 -0.98 -10.22
CA GLU A 88 -23.50 -0.59 -10.18
C GLU A 88 -23.84 0.42 -11.29
N ASP A 89 -23.03 1.46 -11.49
CA ASP A 89 -23.23 2.45 -12.56
C ASP A 89 -23.22 1.79 -13.95
N VAL A 90 -22.31 0.83 -14.18
CA VAL A 90 -22.26 0.07 -15.45
C VAL A 90 -23.54 -0.76 -15.64
N SER A 91 -24.02 -1.43 -14.59
CA SER A 91 -25.23 -2.26 -14.65
C SER A 91 -26.51 -1.45 -14.90
N GLN A 92 -26.53 -0.18 -14.47
CA GLN A 92 -27.62 0.77 -14.68
C GLN A 92 -27.48 1.61 -15.95
N ASP A 93 -26.52 1.27 -16.80
CA ASP A 93 -26.24 1.96 -18.05
C ASP A 93 -25.71 3.41 -17.88
N HIS A 94 -25.20 3.77 -16.71
CA HIS A 94 -24.58 5.06 -16.43
C HIS A 94 -23.06 5.00 -16.72
N THR A 95 -22.69 4.96 -17.99
CA THR A 95 -21.33 4.62 -18.41
C THR A 95 -20.41 5.79 -18.72
N ASP A 96 -20.93 7.01 -18.85
CA ASP A 96 -20.23 8.15 -19.46
C ASP A 96 -18.91 8.57 -18.77
N THR A 97 -18.74 8.25 -17.48
CA THR A 97 -17.56 8.66 -16.70
C THR A 97 -16.72 7.49 -16.19
N ILE A 98 -17.11 6.26 -16.46
CA ILE A 98 -16.48 5.07 -15.86
C ILE A 98 -14.99 5.00 -16.16
N GLN A 99 -14.59 5.15 -17.41
CA GLN A 99 -13.19 5.06 -17.81
C GLN A 99 -12.31 6.10 -17.10
N ASN A 100 -12.79 7.35 -17.00
CA ASN A 100 -12.08 8.44 -16.37
C ASN A 100 -11.93 8.25 -14.85
N ARG A 101 -12.87 7.55 -14.21
CA ARG A 101 -12.86 7.22 -12.78
C ARG A 101 -12.01 5.98 -12.49
N LEU A 102 -11.99 5.01 -13.40
CA LEU A 102 -11.31 3.72 -13.23
C LEU A 102 -9.79 3.82 -13.40
N MET A 103 -9.34 4.61 -14.38
CA MET A 103 -7.90 4.74 -14.68
C MET A 103 -7.05 5.25 -13.51
N PRO A 104 -7.46 6.31 -12.78
CA PRO A 104 -6.74 6.75 -11.58
C PRO A 104 -6.66 5.66 -10.52
N ILE A 105 -7.77 4.96 -10.24
CA ILE A 105 -7.81 3.88 -9.24
C ILE A 105 -6.80 2.78 -9.59
N ARG A 106 -6.74 2.35 -10.85
CA ARG A 106 -5.77 1.34 -11.29
C ARG A 106 -4.32 1.79 -11.06
N ARG A 107 -4.00 3.05 -11.37
CA ARG A 107 -2.66 3.60 -11.15
C ARG A 107 -2.30 3.65 -9.67
N GLU A 108 -3.24 4.09 -8.85
CA GLU A 108 -3.07 4.16 -7.38
C GLU A 108 -2.85 2.76 -6.79
N LEU A 109 -3.64 1.76 -7.20
CA LEU A 109 -3.49 0.37 -6.77
C LEU A 109 -2.16 -0.25 -7.23
N LEU A 110 -1.71 0.03 -8.45
CA LEU A 110 -0.39 -0.43 -8.93
C LEU A 110 0.74 0.17 -8.09
N ASN A 111 0.62 1.43 -7.72
CA ASN A 111 1.61 2.10 -6.88
C ASN A 111 1.65 1.54 -5.45
N LEU A 112 0.47 1.25 -4.88
CA LEU A 112 0.35 0.58 -3.57
C LEU A 112 0.94 -0.84 -3.61
N ARG A 113 0.70 -1.60 -4.68
CA ARG A 113 1.27 -2.94 -4.83
C ARG A 113 2.79 -2.91 -4.83
N SER A 114 3.40 -2.00 -5.60
CA SER A 114 4.86 -1.83 -5.61
C SER A 114 5.40 -1.40 -4.25
N TYR A 115 4.66 -0.55 -3.55
CA TYR A 115 5.03 -0.12 -2.20
C TYR A 115 5.05 -1.27 -1.20
N TYR A 116 4.06 -2.17 -1.24
CA TYR A 116 4.05 -3.34 -0.35
C TYR A 116 5.15 -4.35 -0.70
N ASP A 117 5.49 -4.49 -1.98
CA ASP A 117 6.60 -5.30 -2.45
C ASP A 117 7.94 -4.78 -1.89
N GLU A 118 8.18 -3.46 -1.98
CA GLU A 118 9.35 -2.81 -1.39
C GLU A 118 9.43 -3.02 0.14
N ILE A 119 8.29 -2.97 0.86
CA ILE A 119 8.27 -3.26 2.31
C ILE A 119 8.58 -4.73 2.59
N MET A 120 8.04 -5.66 1.79
CA MET A 120 8.33 -7.09 1.95
C MET A 120 9.81 -7.38 1.78
N ASP A 121 10.43 -6.84 0.74
CA ASP A 121 11.86 -7.04 0.48
C ASP A 121 12.70 -6.52 1.66
N LEU A 122 12.41 -5.29 2.11
CA LEU A 122 13.10 -4.73 3.26
C LEU A 122 12.94 -5.57 4.52
N THR A 123 11.71 -5.99 4.84
CA THR A 123 11.45 -6.74 6.08
C THR A 123 12.06 -8.14 6.05
N LYS A 124 12.18 -8.75 4.88
CA LYS A 124 12.94 -9.99 4.66
C LYS A 124 14.43 -9.79 4.91
N GLU A 125 15.04 -8.74 4.36
CA GLU A 125 16.45 -8.41 4.61
C GLU A 125 16.72 -8.21 6.11
N LEU A 126 15.79 -7.56 6.84
CA LEU A 126 15.90 -7.39 8.28
C LEU A 126 15.80 -8.73 9.02
N GLU A 127 14.92 -9.65 8.58
CA GLU A 127 14.72 -10.97 9.16
C GLU A 127 15.92 -11.90 8.90
N GLU A 128 16.51 -11.86 7.70
CA GLU A 128 17.69 -12.62 7.31
C GLU A 128 18.92 -12.24 8.16
N ASN A 129 18.99 -11.00 8.62
CA ASN A 129 20.00 -10.51 9.55
C ASN A 129 21.44 -10.85 9.16
N GLU A 130 21.77 -10.82 7.87
CA GLU A 130 23.09 -11.22 7.35
C GLU A 130 24.25 -10.47 8.03
N ASN A 131 24.02 -9.22 8.44
CA ASN A 131 25.01 -8.39 9.13
C ASN A 131 25.13 -8.69 10.63
N GLY A 132 24.31 -9.59 11.19
CA GLY A 132 24.33 -9.90 12.63
C GLY A 132 24.01 -8.74 13.55
N LEU A 133 23.28 -7.72 13.05
CA LEU A 133 22.98 -6.50 13.82
C LEU A 133 21.84 -6.68 14.82
N PHE A 134 20.99 -7.69 14.62
CA PHE A 134 19.78 -7.92 15.40
C PHE A 134 19.88 -9.18 16.26
N LEU A 135 19.15 -9.18 17.37
CA LEU A 135 19.05 -10.35 18.24
C LEU A 135 18.19 -11.44 17.57
N ASN A 136 18.70 -12.67 17.49
CA ASN A 136 18.06 -13.79 16.81
C ASN A 136 16.65 -14.11 17.33
N ASP A 137 16.40 -13.97 18.61
CA ASP A 137 15.09 -14.18 19.24
C ASP A 137 14.07 -13.10 18.91
N GLN A 138 14.51 -11.97 18.35
CA GLN A 138 13.68 -10.82 17.98
C GLN A 138 13.34 -10.77 16.47
N LEU A 139 14.01 -11.56 15.62
CA LEU A 139 13.82 -11.54 14.15
C LEU A 139 12.38 -11.84 13.72
N LYS A 140 11.64 -12.61 14.50
CA LYS A 140 10.22 -12.90 14.28
C LYS A 140 9.33 -11.65 14.13
N TYR A 141 9.75 -10.50 14.68
CA TYR A 141 9.02 -9.26 14.49
C TYR A 141 9.03 -8.81 13.02
N PHE A 142 10.16 -9.00 12.33
CA PHE A 142 10.29 -8.63 10.93
C PHE A 142 9.47 -9.56 10.03
N GLY A 143 9.47 -10.88 10.29
CA GLY A 143 8.60 -11.84 9.61
C GLY A 143 7.11 -11.49 9.72
N THR A 144 6.67 -11.01 10.90
CA THR A 144 5.27 -10.54 11.08
C THR A 144 4.95 -9.33 10.20
N LEU A 145 5.92 -8.43 9.96
CA LEU A 145 5.75 -7.30 9.04
C LEU A 145 5.68 -7.77 7.58
N THR A 146 6.52 -8.73 7.20
CA THR A 146 6.49 -9.36 5.88
C THR A 146 5.13 -9.95 5.59
N ASP A 147 4.57 -10.74 6.51
CA ASP A 147 3.24 -11.33 6.40
C ASP A 147 2.13 -10.27 6.27
N ARG A 148 2.27 -9.16 6.99
CA ARG A 148 1.31 -8.06 6.90
C ARG A 148 1.36 -7.38 5.54
N ALA A 149 2.55 -7.07 5.03
CA ALA A 149 2.73 -6.47 3.72
C ALA A 149 2.22 -7.40 2.61
N ASP A 150 2.47 -8.71 2.71
CA ASP A 150 1.97 -9.72 1.77
C ASP A 150 0.44 -9.76 1.72
N ARG A 151 -0.23 -9.72 2.86
CA ARG A 151 -1.71 -9.65 2.89
C ARG A 151 -2.25 -8.38 2.24
N LEU A 152 -1.61 -7.22 2.45
CA LEU A 152 -2.01 -5.96 1.81
C LEU A 152 -1.75 -5.98 0.30
N MET A 153 -0.62 -6.54 -0.13
CA MET A 153 -0.26 -6.73 -1.53
C MET A 153 -1.26 -7.67 -2.23
N SER A 154 -1.60 -8.80 -1.60
CA SER A 154 -2.58 -9.75 -2.12
C SER A 154 -3.96 -9.10 -2.28
N ARG A 155 -4.42 -8.35 -1.27
CA ARG A 155 -5.69 -7.61 -1.36
C ARG A 155 -5.67 -6.56 -2.47
N THR A 156 -4.55 -5.85 -2.62
CA THR A 156 -4.37 -4.88 -3.71
C THR A 156 -4.43 -5.54 -5.08
N SER A 157 -3.84 -6.74 -5.23
CA SER A 157 -3.89 -7.53 -6.46
C SER A 157 -5.32 -7.99 -6.79
N HIS A 158 -6.12 -8.39 -5.78
CA HIS A 158 -7.54 -8.69 -5.96
C HIS A 158 -8.33 -7.46 -6.42
N LEU A 159 -8.05 -6.26 -5.88
CA LEU A 159 -8.70 -5.03 -6.32
C LEU A 159 -8.31 -4.63 -7.75
N LEU A 160 -7.06 -4.87 -8.16
CA LEU A 160 -6.63 -4.68 -9.56
C LEU A 160 -7.37 -5.62 -10.51
N GLU A 161 -7.56 -6.87 -10.11
CA GLU A 161 -8.37 -7.83 -10.88
C GLU A 161 -9.84 -7.41 -10.94
N TYR A 162 -10.40 -6.95 -9.83
CA TYR A 162 -11.77 -6.42 -9.81
C TYR A 162 -11.92 -5.19 -10.71
N ALA A 163 -10.95 -4.26 -10.68
CA ALA A 163 -10.94 -3.13 -11.61
C ALA A 163 -10.89 -3.56 -13.10
N ARG A 164 -10.20 -4.68 -13.40
CA ARG A 164 -10.21 -5.27 -14.74
C ARG A 164 -11.60 -5.78 -15.11
N GLN A 165 -12.29 -6.48 -14.21
CA GLN A 165 -13.65 -6.99 -14.43
C GLN A 165 -14.65 -5.85 -14.66
N VAL A 166 -14.58 -4.77 -13.86
CA VAL A 166 -15.40 -3.56 -14.08
C VAL A 166 -15.15 -2.96 -15.46
N LYS A 167 -13.89 -2.90 -15.90
CA LYS A 167 -13.54 -2.43 -17.26
C LYS A 167 -14.16 -3.30 -18.35
N GLU A 168 -14.12 -4.61 -18.20
CA GLU A 168 -14.69 -5.56 -19.19
C GLU A 168 -16.20 -5.46 -19.24
N ALA A 169 -16.88 -5.35 -18.10
CA ALA A 169 -18.32 -5.12 -18.03
C ALA A 169 -18.71 -3.80 -18.72
N TYR A 170 -17.94 -2.72 -18.45
CA TYR A 170 -18.12 -1.44 -19.13
C TYR A 170 -17.98 -1.57 -20.66
N GLN A 171 -16.93 -2.24 -21.15
CA GLN A 171 -16.70 -2.42 -22.57
C GLN A 171 -17.84 -3.22 -23.23
N SER A 172 -18.28 -4.30 -22.58
CA SER A 172 -19.42 -5.10 -23.04
C SER A 172 -20.71 -4.27 -23.16
N GLN A 173 -20.95 -3.37 -22.21
CA GLN A 173 -22.12 -2.50 -22.22
C GLN A 173 -22.07 -1.49 -23.38
N ILE A 174 -20.89 -0.91 -23.66
CA ILE A 174 -20.69 -0.01 -24.81
C ILE A 174 -20.89 -0.74 -26.11
N ASP A 175 -20.36 -1.95 -26.28
CA ASP A 175 -20.51 -2.76 -27.50
C ASP A 175 -21.97 -3.12 -27.73
N ASN A 176 -22.74 -3.47 -26.71
CA ASN A 176 -24.18 -3.75 -26.79
C ASN A 176 -24.96 -2.51 -27.24
N ARG A 177 -24.64 -1.32 -26.72
CA ARG A 177 -25.28 -0.06 -27.18
C ARG A 177 -25.00 0.22 -28.65
N GLN A 178 -23.77 0.04 -29.11
CA GLN A 178 -23.38 0.25 -30.48
C GLN A 178 -24.13 -0.73 -31.40
N ASN A 179 -24.22 -2.01 -31.07
CA ASN A 179 -24.92 -3.01 -31.79
C ASN A 179 -26.45 -2.72 -31.90
N ASN A 180 -27.08 -2.30 -30.78
CA ASN A 180 -28.49 -1.93 -30.78
C ASN A 180 -28.75 -0.70 -31.64
N ASN A 181 -27.89 0.31 -31.62
CA ASN A 181 -28.01 1.50 -32.44
C ASN A 181 -27.85 1.17 -33.93
N MET A 182 -26.97 0.24 -34.30
CA MET A 182 -26.84 -0.22 -35.70
C MET A 182 -28.07 -0.98 -36.20
N GLN A 183 -28.74 -1.77 -35.33
CA GLN A 183 -29.98 -2.47 -35.69
C GLN A 183 -31.16 -1.51 -35.95
N PHE A 184 -31.20 -0.36 -35.29
CA PHE A 184 -32.23 0.67 -35.55
C PHE A 184 -31.99 1.46 -36.83
N LEU A 185 -30.77 1.49 -37.36
CA LEU A 185 -30.39 2.23 -38.55
C LEU A 185 -30.49 1.36 -39.86
N THR A 186 -30.63 0.07 -39.70
CA THR A 186 -30.86 -0.88 -40.81
C THR A 186 -32.31 -1.30 -40.90
#